data_69be9fc923807a5ee8ea64cc1737dc65
#
_entry.id   69be9fc923807a5ee8ea64cc1737dc65
#
_cell.length_a   1.000
_cell.length_b   1.000
_cell.length_c   1.000
_cell.angle_alpha   90.00
_cell.angle_beta   90.00
_cell.angle_gamma   90.00
#
_symmetry.space_group_name_H-M   'P 1'
#
loop_
_entity.id
_entity.type
_entity.pdbx_description
1 polymer ?
#
loop_
_entity_poly.entity_id
_entity_poly.type
_entity_poly.pdbx_seq_one_letter_code
_entity_poly.pdbx_strand_id
1 'polypeptide(L)' 'MGTDPYQVLGVSPNASEDEIRQAYRRLAKKYHPDLNPGDKTAAQKMNEVNAAYDAIKNP' A
#
# COMPACT_ATOMS: atom_id res chain seq x y z
N MET A 1 8.13 -2.45 -16.74
CA MET A 1 7.03 -3.27 -16.23
C MET A 1 6.48 -2.68 -14.96
N GLY A 2 5.19 -2.39 -14.95
CA GLY A 2 4.58 -1.82 -13.76
C GLY A 2 4.37 -2.85 -12.68
N THR A 3 4.42 -2.42 -11.43
CA THR A 3 4.08 -3.26 -10.31
C THR A 3 2.56 -3.35 -10.20
N ASP A 4 2.05 -4.57 -10.02
CA ASP A 4 0.63 -4.78 -9.86
C ASP A 4 0.18 -4.18 -8.52
N PRO A 5 -0.74 -3.19 -8.52
CA PRO A 5 -1.16 -2.55 -7.26
C PRO A 5 -1.78 -3.54 -6.27
N TYR A 6 -2.44 -4.57 -6.77
CA TYR A 6 -3.01 -5.59 -5.87
C TYR A 6 -1.92 -6.38 -5.17
N GLN A 7 -0.83 -6.68 -5.89
CA GLN A 7 0.32 -7.36 -5.27
C GLN A 7 1.02 -6.47 -4.25
N VAL A 8 1.12 -5.18 -4.55
CA VAL A 8 1.76 -4.24 -3.62
C VAL A 8 1.00 -4.23 -2.29
N LEU A 9 -0.32 -4.26 -2.34
CA LEU A 9 -1.14 -4.31 -1.13
C LEU A 9 -1.26 -5.71 -0.54
N GLY A 10 -0.82 -6.73 -1.28
CA GLY A 10 -0.90 -8.11 -0.81
C GLY A 10 -2.31 -8.67 -0.81
N VAL A 11 -3.15 -8.23 -1.73
CA VAL A 11 -4.53 -8.69 -1.84
C VAL A 11 -4.78 -9.32 -3.19
N SER A 12 -5.87 -10.10 -3.27
CA SER A 12 -6.30 -10.69 -4.53
C SER A 12 -6.84 -9.61 -5.47
N PRO A 13 -6.69 -9.79 -6.80
CA PRO A 13 -7.33 -8.87 -7.74
C PRO A 13 -8.86 -8.81 -7.60
N ASN A 14 -9.44 -9.82 -6.97
CA ASN A 14 -10.88 -9.86 -6.72
C ASN A 14 -11.25 -9.39 -5.30
N ALA A 15 -10.31 -8.82 -4.58
CA ALA A 15 -10.56 -8.35 -3.21
C ALA A 15 -11.63 -7.26 -3.21
N SER A 16 -12.45 -7.25 -2.15
CA SER A 16 -13.46 -6.23 -1.97
C SER A 16 -12.81 -4.91 -1.58
N GLU A 17 -13.59 -3.82 -1.69
CA GLU A 17 -13.10 -2.51 -1.24
C GLU A 17 -12.65 -2.53 0.21
N ASP A 18 -13.42 -3.23 1.06
CA ASP A 18 -13.09 -3.32 2.48
C ASP A 18 -11.76 -4.04 2.69
N GLU A 19 -11.55 -5.14 1.97
CA GLU A 19 -10.29 -5.88 2.05
C GLU A 19 -9.12 -5.02 1.60
N ILE A 20 -9.30 -4.28 0.53
CA ILE A 20 -8.26 -3.40 -0.01
C ILE A 20 -7.95 -2.30 1.00
N ARG A 21 -8.97 -1.70 1.60
CA ARG A 21 -8.79 -0.64 2.59
C ARG A 21 -8.09 -1.16 3.83
N GLN A 22 -8.47 -2.34 4.31
CA GLN A 22 -7.82 -2.95 5.46
C GLN A 22 -6.35 -3.26 5.18
N ALA A 23 -6.06 -3.77 3.99
CA ALA A 23 -4.68 -4.04 3.60
C ALA A 23 -3.86 -2.76 3.57
N TYR A 24 -4.42 -1.70 3.00
CA TYR A 24 -3.76 -0.40 2.96
C TYR A 24 -3.44 0.10 4.37
N ARG A 25 -4.43 0.04 5.26
CA ARG A 25 -4.25 0.50 6.64
C ARG A 25 -3.17 -0.28 7.36
N ARG A 26 -3.15 -1.60 7.15
CA ARG A 26 -2.16 -2.47 7.78
C ARG A 26 -0.75 -2.09 7.32
N LEU A 27 -0.58 -1.90 6.02
CA LEU A 27 0.72 -1.52 5.47
C LEU A 27 1.11 -0.10 5.86
N ALA A 28 0.14 0.80 5.93
CA ALA A 28 0.39 2.16 6.37
C ALA A 28 0.91 2.18 7.80
N LYS A 29 0.33 1.37 8.68
CA LYS A 29 0.82 1.26 10.06
C LYS A 29 2.25 0.72 10.08
N LYS A 30 2.55 -0.26 9.23
CA LYS A 30 3.86 -0.88 9.21
C LYS A 30 4.94 0.07 8.72
N TYR A 31 4.64 0.86 7.71
CA TYR A 31 5.63 1.70 7.03
C TYR A 31 5.48 3.18 7.27
N HIS A 32 4.62 3.59 8.18
CA HIS A 32 4.38 5.01 8.43
C HIS A 32 5.66 5.70 8.91
N PRO A 33 5.97 6.90 8.38
CA PRO A 33 7.21 7.62 8.74
C PRO A 33 7.31 7.92 10.23
N ASP A 34 6.19 8.17 10.90
CA ASP A 34 6.20 8.45 12.34
C ASP A 34 6.62 7.24 13.15
N LEU A 35 6.33 6.04 12.64
CA LEU A 35 6.70 4.80 13.31
C LEU A 35 8.08 4.30 12.89
N ASN A 36 8.60 4.82 11.79
CA ASN A 36 9.88 4.41 11.23
C ASN A 36 10.71 5.65 10.87
N PRO A 37 11.01 6.50 11.86
CA PRO A 37 11.73 7.74 11.56
C PRO A 37 13.13 7.46 11.00
N GLY A 38 13.45 8.13 9.90
CA GLY A 38 14.76 7.98 9.27
C GLY A 38 14.93 6.72 8.44
N ASP A 39 13.90 5.88 8.34
CA ASP A 39 13.96 4.65 7.55
C ASP A 39 13.52 4.96 6.12
N LYS A 40 14.49 5.04 5.23
CA LYS A 40 14.24 5.35 3.82
C LYS A 40 13.47 4.22 3.12
N THR A 41 13.74 2.99 3.52
CA THR A 41 13.04 1.84 2.94
C THR A 41 11.56 1.89 3.28
N ALA A 42 11.24 2.20 4.53
CA ALA A 42 9.84 2.33 4.94
C ALA A 42 9.15 3.46 4.19
N ALA A 43 9.85 4.59 3.99
CA ALA A 43 9.30 5.71 3.25
C ALA A 43 9.01 5.34 1.80
N GLN A 44 9.91 4.61 1.16
CA GLN A 44 9.70 4.13 -0.20
C GLN A 44 8.53 3.16 -0.28
N LYS A 45 8.45 2.25 0.68
CA LYS A 45 7.33 1.30 0.73
C LYS A 45 6.00 2.02 0.92
N MET A 46 5.98 3.05 1.76
CA MET A 46 4.77 3.83 1.98
C MET A 46 4.34 4.54 0.70
N ASN A 47 5.29 5.08 -0.06
CA ASN A 47 5.00 5.70 -1.34
C ASN A 47 4.39 4.70 -2.32
N GLU A 48 4.95 3.48 -2.37
CA GLU A 48 4.43 2.43 -3.24
C GLU A 48 3.02 2.02 -2.83
N VAL A 49 2.79 1.90 -1.53
CA VAL A 49 1.47 1.53 -0.99
C VAL A 49 0.44 2.60 -1.34
N ASN A 50 0.80 3.86 -1.16
CA ASN A 50 -0.09 4.98 -1.49
C ASN A 50 -0.42 4.99 -2.99
N ALA A 51 0.59 4.80 -3.83
CA ALA A 51 0.39 4.79 -5.28
C ALA A 51 -0.50 3.61 -5.70
N ALA A 52 -0.28 2.45 -5.11
CA ALA A 52 -1.07 1.26 -5.42
C ALA A 52 -2.53 1.45 -5.02
N TYR A 53 -2.75 1.97 -3.82
CA TYR A 53 -4.11 2.20 -3.33
C TYR A 53 -4.83 3.21 -4.22
N ASP A 54 -4.14 4.29 -4.60
CA ASP A 54 -4.70 5.31 -5.47
C ASP A 54 -5.04 4.76 -6.85
N ALA A 55 -4.18 3.92 -7.39
CA ALA A 55 -4.42 3.30 -8.70
C ALA A 55 -5.66 2.40 -8.69
N ILE A 56 -5.88 1.68 -7.59
CA ILE A 56 -7.06 0.82 -7.45
C ILE A 56 -8.32 1.65 -7.27
N LYS A 57 -8.23 2.68 -6.45
CA LYS A 57 -9.38 3.50 -6.11
C LYS A 57 -9.80 4.43 -7.26
N ASN A 58 -8.83 4.91 -8.02
CA ASN A 58 -9.07 5.83 -9.14
C ASN A 58 -8.50 5.24 -10.43
N PRO A 59 -9.21 4.28 -11.02
CA PRO A 59 -8.75 3.62 -12.25
C PRO A 59 -8.74 4.55 -13.46
#